data_f5fda8c7d98c0a84a64981c3b59a099d
#
_entry.id   f5fda8c7d98c0a84a64981c3b59a099d
#
_cell.length_a   1.000
_cell.length_b   1.000
_cell.length_c   1.000
_cell.angle_alpha   90.00
_cell.angle_beta   90.00
_cell.angle_gamma   90.00
#
_symmetry.space_group_name_H-M   'P 1'
#
loop_
_entity.id
_entity.type
_entity.pdbx_description
1 polymer ?
#
loop_
_entity_poly.entity_id
_entity_poly.type
_entity_poly.pdbx_seq_one_letter_code
_entity_poly.pdbx_strand_id
1 'polypeptide(L)'
;QRESVRKYEKNNYRLNIVFPKGTKERIEALGLNKTNSAFIRDTVLAKLDELEKFTTHKEFMVCGLCENNCKMTLTVFNDGNKFVTGNRCERGAEKATKVKVAKKDKKVNLVDYKYKKLFRYHSLSKKKQTRGEIGIPRVLNMYENYPLWHTMLTDLGFRVVLSPRSDKELFEEGIETIPSDTVCYPAKMSHGHIMALIKQGVPNIFYPSVLFEQEEQKNAQNHFNCPIVQSYPEVLKNNIDEIREGQVNYLHPFINLANPEGVAVNVHKALTAQGISVNLTEVQAAVQHGFEEMDKFKEDLRLKAEELLMQINLNNEKAIVLAGRPYHLDPEINHGIADIITQEGLHVLTEDSISHLAEVSGLRVVNQWVYHSRLYAAANVVCKNKNLELVQLNSFGCG
;
A
#
# COMPACT_ATOMS: atom_id res chain seq x y z
N GLN A 1 67.77 -24.61 10.68
CA GLN A 1 67.12 -23.28 10.67
C GLN A 1 65.89 -23.20 9.76
N ARG A 2 65.91 -23.72 8.52
CA ARG A 2 64.80 -23.68 7.61
C ARG A 2 63.61 -24.56 8.09
N GLU A 3 63.85 -25.68 8.71
CA GLU A 3 62.78 -26.56 9.25
C GLU A 3 62.14 -25.98 10.51
N SER A 4 62.92 -25.36 11.39
CA SER A 4 62.36 -24.69 12.59
C SER A 4 61.55 -23.47 12.24
N VAL A 5 61.95 -22.71 11.20
CA VAL A 5 61.15 -21.58 10.68
C VAL A 5 59.81 -22.06 10.06
N ARG A 6 59.85 -23.13 9.22
CA ARG A 6 58.63 -23.71 8.65
C ARG A 6 57.69 -24.30 9.72
N LYS A 7 58.23 -24.89 10.79
CA LYS A 7 57.43 -25.38 11.92
C LYS A 7 56.84 -24.23 12.72
N TYR A 8 57.55 -23.11 12.84
CA TYR A 8 57.05 -21.88 13.48
C TYR A 8 55.95 -21.26 12.65
N GLU A 9 56.11 -21.13 11.34
CA GLU A 9 55.10 -20.57 10.41
C GLU A 9 53.86 -21.45 10.32
N LYS A 10 53.95 -22.76 10.53
CA LYS A 10 52.81 -23.70 10.50
C LYS A 10 51.92 -23.58 11.73
N ASN A 11 52.48 -23.13 12.87
CA ASN A 11 51.79 -23.02 14.15
C ASN A 11 51.52 -21.57 14.58
N ASN A 12 52.01 -20.56 13.82
CA ASN A 12 51.83 -19.17 14.16
C ASN A 12 51.35 -18.38 12.95
N TYR A 13 50.29 -17.64 13.12
CA TYR A 13 49.72 -16.77 12.10
C TYR A 13 50.37 -15.38 12.18
N ARG A 14 50.94 -14.89 11.09
CA ARG A 14 51.56 -13.57 11.03
C ARG A 14 50.63 -12.59 10.35
N LEU A 15 50.13 -11.59 11.09
CA LEU A 15 49.28 -10.51 10.61
C LEU A 15 50.12 -9.24 10.50
N ASN A 16 50.08 -8.61 9.33
CA ASN A 16 50.62 -7.26 9.13
C ASN A 16 49.45 -6.27 9.29
N ILE A 17 49.43 -5.55 10.42
CA ILE A 17 48.41 -4.56 10.70
C ILE A 17 49.04 -3.18 10.53
N VAL A 18 48.43 -2.34 9.70
CA VAL A 18 48.77 -0.93 9.53
C VAL A 18 47.81 -0.09 10.35
N PHE A 19 48.34 0.64 11.32
CA PHE A 19 47.54 1.54 12.15
C PHE A 19 47.56 2.97 11.59
N PRO A 20 46.51 3.77 11.86
CA PRO A 20 46.53 5.20 11.56
C PRO A 20 47.72 5.91 12.23
N LYS A 21 48.18 6.98 11.59
CA LYS A 21 49.26 7.81 12.12
C LYS A 21 48.89 8.35 13.51
N GLY A 22 49.80 8.30 14.48
CA GLY A 22 49.54 8.73 15.88
C GLY A 22 49.05 7.60 16.81
N THR A 23 48.78 6.39 16.32
CA THR A 23 48.33 5.26 17.16
C THR A 23 49.43 4.81 18.14
N LYS A 24 50.70 4.85 17.73
CA LYS A 24 51.85 4.48 18.58
C LYS A 24 51.93 5.39 19.81
N GLU A 25 51.86 6.67 19.60
CA GLU A 25 51.90 7.70 20.66
C GLU A 25 50.73 7.56 21.63
N ARG A 26 49.58 7.18 21.14
CA ARG A 26 48.38 6.94 21.97
C ARG A 26 48.55 5.70 22.84
N ILE A 27 49.18 4.62 22.34
CA ILE A 27 49.45 3.41 23.12
C ILE A 27 50.54 3.70 24.17
N GLU A 28 51.57 4.45 23.83
CA GLU A 28 52.65 4.86 24.75
C GLU A 28 52.10 5.76 25.88
N ALA A 29 51.16 6.65 25.58
CA ALA A 29 50.51 7.52 26.55
C ALA A 29 49.69 6.77 27.61
N LEU A 30 49.30 5.50 27.36
CA LEU A 30 48.58 4.66 28.33
C LEU A 30 49.50 4.16 29.48
N GLY A 31 50.81 4.38 29.42
CA GLY A 31 51.75 4.05 30.50
C GLY A 31 51.86 2.56 30.83
N LEU A 32 51.57 1.69 29.86
CA LEU A 32 51.56 0.26 30.06
C LEU A 32 52.97 -0.32 30.10
N ASN A 33 53.31 -1.09 31.13
CA ASN A 33 54.59 -1.81 31.28
C ASN A 33 54.76 -2.99 30.29
N LYS A 34 54.29 -2.85 29.06
CA LYS A 34 54.34 -3.86 28.00
C LYS A 34 54.83 -3.24 26.70
N THR A 35 55.51 -4.05 25.89
CA THR A 35 55.82 -3.63 24.52
C THR A 35 54.53 -3.46 23.71
N ASN A 36 54.53 -2.54 22.74
CA ASN A 36 53.38 -2.30 21.87
C ASN A 36 52.87 -3.58 21.19
N SER A 37 53.79 -4.47 20.78
CA SER A 37 53.43 -5.76 20.18
C SER A 37 52.76 -6.72 21.16
N ALA A 38 53.20 -6.73 22.43
CA ALA A 38 52.60 -7.55 23.47
C ALA A 38 51.19 -7.02 23.81
N PHE A 39 51.06 -5.70 23.94
CA PHE A 39 49.74 -5.06 24.18
C PHE A 39 48.74 -5.38 23.09
N ILE A 40 49.13 -5.21 21.80
CA ILE A 40 48.24 -5.50 20.65
C ILE A 40 47.87 -6.97 20.64
N ARG A 41 48.83 -7.89 20.82
CA ARG A 41 48.56 -9.33 20.85
C ARG A 41 47.58 -9.69 21.97
N ASP A 42 47.81 -9.24 23.19
CA ASP A 42 46.98 -9.57 24.35
C ASP A 42 45.56 -9.00 24.19
N THR A 43 45.42 -7.79 23.60
CA THR A 43 44.15 -7.18 23.30
C THR A 43 43.36 -7.97 22.23
N VAL A 44 44.06 -8.41 21.18
CA VAL A 44 43.44 -9.22 20.13
C VAL A 44 43.00 -10.58 20.67
N LEU A 45 43.85 -11.25 21.47
CA LEU A 45 43.53 -12.54 22.07
C LEU A 45 42.32 -12.40 23.03
N ALA A 46 42.32 -11.39 23.90
CA ALA A 46 41.21 -11.15 24.80
C ALA A 46 39.88 -10.89 24.04
N LYS A 47 39.96 -10.19 22.88
CA LYS A 47 38.80 -9.95 22.04
C LYS A 47 38.33 -11.21 21.30
N LEU A 48 39.28 -12.08 20.90
CA LEU A 48 38.95 -13.38 20.33
C LEU A 48 38.25 -14.29 21.36
N ASP A 49 38.75 -14.35 22.57
CA ASP A 49 38.14 -15.11 23.67
C ASP A 49 36.74 -14.61 24.01
N GLU A 50 36.50 -13.27 23.91
CA GLU A 50 35.18 -12.66 24.08
C GLU A 50 34.25 -13.07 22.93
N LEU A 51 34.75 -13.09 21.68
CA LEU A 51 33.98 -13.50 20.49
C LEU A 51 33.67 -15.01 20.48
N GLU A 52 34.61 -15.84 20.96
CA GLU A 52 34.38 -17.29 21.09
C GLU A 52 33.28 -17.63 22.11
N LYS A 53 33.13 -16.79 23.14
CA LYS A 53 32.05 -16.89 24.13
C LYS A 53 30.72 -16.30 23.61
N PHE A 54 30.76 -15.62 22.45
CA PHE A 54 29.58 -14.97 21.87
C PHE A 54 28.68 -15.99 21.24
N THR A 55 27.51 -16.22 21.85
CA THR A 55 26.50 -17.12 21.34
C THR A 55 25.20 -16.37 21.03
N THR A 56 24.50 -16.82 20.03
CA THR A 56 23.18 -16.27 19.66
C THR A 56 22.18 -17.37 19.49
N HIS A 57 20.94 -17.09 19.89
CA HIS A 57 19.79 -17.92 19.61
C HIS A 57 18.84 -17.17 18.67
N LYS A 58 18.30 -17.83 17.65
CA LYS A 58 17.37 -17.24 16.69
C LYS A 58 15.99 -17.87 16.84
N GLU A 59 14.98 -17.03 16.96
CA GLU A 59 13.56 -17.39 16.94
C GLU A 59 12.91 -16.81 15.70
N PHE A 60 12.15 -17.63 14.99
CA PHE A 60 11.40 -17.20 13.82
C PHE A 60 9.93 -17.03 14.18
N MET A 61 9.33 -15.91 13.77
CA MET A 61 7.93 -15.63 14.07
C MET A 61 7.27 -14.81 12.96
N VAL A 62 5.93 -14.87 12.92
CA VAL A 62 5.11 -14.00 12.08
C VAL A 62 4.50 -12.90 12.96
N CYS A 63 4.57 -11.65 12.51
CA CYS A 63 4.07 -10.50 13.25
C CYS A 63 2.55 -10.58 13.47
N GLY A 64 1.75 -10.76 12.42
CA GLY A 64 0.29 -10.88 12.49
C GLY A 64 -0.43 -9.67 13.11
N LEU A 65 0.20 -8.49 13.16
CA LEU A 65 -0.41 -7.25 13.68
C LEU A 65 -1.12 -6.43 12.59
N CYS A 66 -0.81 -6.71 11.33
CA CYS A 66 -1.40 -6.08 10.15
C CYS A 66 -1.27 -7.03 8.95
N GLU A 67 -1.78 -6.62 7.80
CA GLU A 67 -1.80 -7.40 6.56
C GLU A 67 -0.39 -7.78 6.05
N ASN A 68 0.64 -7.04 6.43
CA ASN A 68 2.02 -7.33 6.03
C ASN A 68 2.54 -8.68 6.55
N ASN A 69 1.96 -9.22 7.62
CA ASN A 69 2.33 -10.52 8.19
C ASN A 69 3.84 -10.78 8.21
N CYS A 70 4.62 -9.76 8.63
CA CYS A 70 6.08 -9.79 8.56
C CYS A 70 6.66 -11.07 9.15
N LYS A 71 7.44 -11.80 8.35
CA LYS A 71 8.25 -12.92 8.80
C LYS A 71 9.49 -12.33 9.48
N MET A 72 9.56 -12.43 10.80
CA MET A 72 10.58 -11.80 11.62
C MET A 72 11.52 -12.82 12.21
N THR A 73 12.77 -12.41 12.39
CA THR A 73 13.79 -13.16 13.14
C THR A 73 14.19 -12.35 14.36
N LEU A 74 13.93 -12.89 15.54
CA LEU A 74 14.44 -12.39 16.80
C LEU A 74 15.77 -13.08 17.09
N THR A 75 16.85 -12.31 17.11
CA THR A 75 18.18 -12.78 17.54
C THR A 75 18.37 -12.36 18.99
N VAL A 76 18.52 -13.31 19.89
CA VAL A 76 18.82 -13.11 21.29
C VAL A 76 20.30 -13.42 21.51
N PHE A 77 21.03 -12.48 22.07
CA PHE A 77 22.44 -12.61 22.40
C PHE A 77 22.64 -13.12 23.83
N ASN A 78 23.78 -13.72 24.10
CA ASN A 78 24.10 -14.25 25.43
C ASN A 78 24.19 -13.17 26.53
N ASP A 79 24.35 -11.91 26.16
CA ASP A 79 24.29 -10.75 27.07
C ASP A 79 22.85 -10.26 27.38
N GLY A 80 21.84 -10.94 26.80
CA GLY A 80 20.43 -10.59 26.94
C GLY A 80 19.93 -9.55 25.95
N ASN A 81 20.81 -8.98 25.14
CA ASN A 81 20.40 -8.06 24.06
C ASN A 81 19.57 -8.80 23.02
N LYS A 82 18.63 -8.06 22.40
CA LYS A 82 17.70 -8.61 21.41
C LYS A 82 17.75 -7.75 20.15
N PHE A 83 17.83 -8.41 19.00
CA PHE A 83 17.80 -7.73 17.70
C PHE A 83 16.73 -8.37 16.82
N VAL A 84 15.87 -7.54 16.20
CA VAL A 84 14.77 -7.99 15.34
C VAL A 84 15.08 -7.59 13.91
N THR A 85 14.87 -8.53 12.99
CA THR A 85 14.96 -8.30 11.55
C THR A 85 13.70 -8.81 10.86
N GLY A 86 13.42 -8.29 9.65
CA GLY A 86 12.24 -8.68 8.88
C GLY A 86 10.96 -7.94 9.28
N ASN A 87 10.99 -7.11 10.35
CA ASN A 87 9.89 -6.21 10.67
C ASN A 87 9.86 -5.03 9.69
N ARG A 88 8.65 -4.60 9.31
CA ARG A 88 8.43 -3.41 8.46
C ARG A 88 8.06 -2.18 9.28
N CYS A 89 7.88 -2.32 10.59
CA CYS A 89 7.58 -1.23 11.51
C CYS A 89 7.95 -1.60 12.95
N GLU A 90 8.02 -0.61 13.84
CA GLU A 90 8.37 -0.80 15.25
C GLU A 90 7.41 -1.72 16.02
N ARG A 91 6.11 -1.75 15.66
CA ARG A 91 5.12 -2.66 16.29
C ARG A 91 5.53 -4.12 16.19
N GLY A 92 6.16 -4.51 15.07
CA GLY A 92 6.70 -5.87 14.90
C GLY A 92 7.85 -6.13 15.85
N ALA A 93 8.79 -5.19 15.98
CA ALA A 93 9.91 -5.28 16.90
C ALA A 93 9.45 -5.31 18.36
N GLU A 94 8.52 -4.45 18.75
CA GLU A 94 7.90 -4.43 20.10
C GLU A 94 7.25 -5.78 20.45
N LYS A 95 6.47 -6.33 19.51
CA LYS A 95 5.86 -7.65 19.70
C LYS A 95 6.90 -8.74 19.91
N ALA A 96 7.97 -8.75 19.11
CA ALA A 96 9.01 -9.75 19.16
C ALA A 96 9.84 -9.65 20.47
N THR A 97 10.21 -8.45 20.86
CA THR A 97 11.02 -8.20 22.07
C THR A 97 10.22 -8.20 23.36
N LYS A 98 8.89 -8.10 23.30
CA LYS A 98 7.97 -7.88 24.43
C LYS A 98 8.25 -6.59 25.20
N VAL A 99 8.99 -5.67 24.62
CA VAL A 99 9.22 -4.33 25.16
C VAL A 99 8.10 -3.43 24.66
N LYS A 100 7.30 -2.88 25.59
CA LYS A 100 6.29 -1.87 25.24
C LYS A 100 6.98 -0.51 25.19
N VAL A 101 7.07 0.07 24.01
CA VAL A 101 7.40 1.51 23.89
C VAL A 101 6.22 2.31 24.46
N ALA A 102 6.51 3.40 25.17
CA ALA A 102 5.47 4.26 25.72
C ALA A 102 4.49 4.64 24.61
N LYS A 103 3.17 4.48 24.87
CA LYS A 103 2.13 4.88 23.90
C LYS A 103 2.25 6.38 23.69
N LYS A 104 2.71 6.80 22.54
CA LYS A 104 2.54 8.18 22.06
C LYS A 104 1.04 8.44 21.90
N ASP A 105 0.59 9.68 22.05
CA ASP A 105 -0.79 10.06 21.80
C ASP A 105 -1.23 9.56 20.42
N LYS A 106 -2.40 8.91 20.37
CA LYS A 106 -2.90 8.28 19.15
C LYS A 106 -3.19 9.34 18.09
N LYS A 107 -2.33 9.44 17.09
CA LYS A 107 -2.52 10.35 15.96
C LYS A 107 -3.59 9.82 15.00
N VAL A 108 -4.25 10.73 14.29
CA VAL A 108 -5.32 10.40 13.34
C VAL A 108 -4.71 9.88 12.05
N ASN A 109 -5.22 8.74 11.55
CA ASN A 109 -4.84 8.11 10.28
C ASN A 109 -6.04 8.13 9.33
N LEU A 110 -6.07 9.10 8.39
CA LEU A 110 -7.15 9.17 7.40
C LEU A 110 -7.06 8.09 6.31
N VAL A 111 -5.91 7.45 6.12
CA VAL A 111 -5.79 6.28 5.22
C VAL A 111 -6.60 5.10 5.78
N ASP A 112 -6.45 4.79 7.06
CA ASP A 112 -7.23 3.75 7.74
C ASP A 112 -8.73 4.11 7.81
N TYR A 113 -9.04 5.39 8.09
CA TYR A 113 -10.41 5.89 8.09
C TYR A 113 -11.07 5.72 6.71
N LYS A 114 -10.40 6.17 5.64
CA LYS A 114 -10.85 6.05 4.25
C LYS A 114 -11.08 4.59 3.87
N TYR A 115 -10.11 3.70 4.16
CA TYR A 115 -10.25 2.27 3.87
C TYR A 115 -11.49 1.65 4.53
N LYS A 116 -11.70 1.91 5.81
CA LYS A 116 -12.84 1.39 6.56
C LYS A 116 -14.17 1.93 6.05
N LYS A 117 -14.22 3.21 5.69
CA LYS A 117 -15.42 3.85 5.15
C LYS A 117 -15.73 3.35 3.74
N LEU A 118 -14.70 3.20 2.88
CA LEU A 118 -14.83 2.76 1.50
C LEU A 118 -15.46 1.37 1.38
N PHE A 119 -15.08 0.44 2.27
CA PHE A 119 -15.55 -0.95 2.21
C PHE A 119 -16.55 -1.31 3.32
N ARG A 120 -17.24 -0.32 3.91
CA ARG A 120 -18.25 -0.52 4.97
C ARG A 120 -19.57 -1.08 4.49
N TYR A 121 -19.81 -1.09 3.18
CA TYR A 121 -21.08 -1.44 2.59
C TYR A 121 -21.43 -2.91 2.80
N HIS A 122 -22.71 -3.17 3.15
CA HIS A 122 -23.20 -4.51 3.44
C HIS A 122 -23.90 -5.10 2.23
N SER A 123 -23.51 -6.30 1.85
CA SER A 123 -24.18 -7.05 0.78
C SER A 123 -25.62 -7.39 1.13
N LEU A 124 -26.51 -7.47 0.13
CA LEU A 124 -27.85 -8.02 0.30
C LEU A 124 -27.79 -9.44 0.90
N SER A 125 -28.74 -9.77 1.74
CA SER A 125 -28.91 -11.15 2.19
C SER A 125 -29.32 -12.05 1.01
N LYS A 126 -29.01 -13.33 1.09
CA LYS A 126 -29.43 -14.33 0.07
C LYS A 126 -30.92 -14.33 -0.21
N LYS A 127 -31.76 -13.94 0.77
CA LYS A 127 -33.22 -13.85 0.60
C LYS A 127 -33.66 -12.58 -0.14
N LYS A 128 -32.87 -11.52 -0.12
CA LYS A 128 -33.19 -10.23 -0.73
C LYS A 128 -32.59 -10.05 -2.12
N GLN A 129 -31.62 -10.87 -2.51
CA GLN A 129 -31.06 -10.81 -3.86
C GLN A 129 -32.10 -11.32 -4.87
N THR A 130 -32.35 -10.55 -5.91
CA THR A 130 -33.29 -10.91 -7.00
C THR A 130 -32.56 -11.34 -8.27
N ARG A 131 -31.28 -10.94 -8.41
CA ARG A 131 -30.43 -11.19 -9.60
C ARG A 131 -29.15 -11.98 -9.29
N GLY A 132 -29.09 -12.64 -8.13
CA GLY A 132 -27.96 -13.48 -7.76
C GLY A 132 -26.76 -12.70 -7.24
N GLU A 133 -25.59 -13.35 -7.29
CA GLU A 133 -24.34 -12.79 -6.79
C GLU A 133 -23.53 -12.15 -7.93
N ILE A 134 -22.83 -11.05 -7.61
CA ILE A 134 -21.90 -10.37 -8.50
C ILE A 134 -20.64 -9.95 -7.73
N GLY A 135 -19.47 -10.34 -8.24
CA GLY A 135 -18.18 -10.05 -7.63
C GLY A 135 -17.64 -8.68 -8.05
N ILE A 136 -17.04 -7.97 -7.11
CA ILE A 136 -16.23 -6.78 -7.37
C ILE A 136 -14.82 -7.04 -6.87
N PRO A 137 -13.76 -6.94 -7.71
CA PRO A 137 -12.38 -7.05 -7.24
C PRO A 137 -11.96 -5.76 -6.51
N ARG A 138 -11.24 -5.87 -5.39
CA ARG A 138 -10.64 -4.73 -4.67
C ARG A 138 -9.35 -4.30 -5.34
N VAL A 139 -9.43 -3.65 -6.47
CA VAL A 139 -8.24 -3.31 -7.25
C VAL A 139 -8.33 -1.93 -7.84
N LEU A 140 -7.17 -1.34 -8.09
CA LEU A 140 -7.00 -0.10 -8.84
C LEU A 140 -8.04 0.97 -8.41
N ASN A 141 -8.91 1.41 -9.32
CA ASN A 141 -9.90 2.46 -9.06
C ASN A 141 -11.08 2.02 -8.19
N MET A 142 -11.22 0.73 -7.89
CA MET A 142 -12.20 0.30 -6.88
C MET A 142 -11.88 0.85 -5.50
N TYR A 143 -10.63 1.24 -5.24
CA TYR A 143 -10.23 1.98 -4.04
C TYR A 143 -10.74 3.42 -3.98
N GLU A 144 -11.55 3.83 -4.94
CA GLU A 144 -12.29 5.09 -4.94
C GLU A 144 -13.75 4.92 -5.36
N ASN A 145 -13.99 4.19 -6.45
CA ASN A 145 -15.31 4.13 -7.09
C ASN A 145 -16.22 3.03 -6.52
N TYR A 146 -15.76 2.26 -5.52
CA TYR A 146 -16.55 1.18 -4.92
C TYR A 146 -17.91 1.61 -4.39
N PRO A 147 -18.10 2.77 -3.73
CA PRO A 147 -19.43 3.23 -3.27
C PRO A 147 -20.44 3.32 -4.40
N LEU A 148 -20.05 3.88 -5.55
CA LEU A 148 -20.88 3.96 -6.76
C LEU A 148 -21.32 2.55 -7.22
N TRP A 149 -20.36 1.66 -7.43
CA TRP A 149 -20.63 0.34 -8.01
C TRP A 149 -21.39 -0.57 -7.06
N HIS A 150 -21.05 -0.55 -5.78
CA HIS A 150 -21.76 -1.32 -4.77
C HIS A 150 -23.23 -0.90 -4.67
N THR A 151 -23.50 0.40 -4.58
CA THR A 151 -24.87 0.94 -4.46
C THR A 151 -25.67 0.62 -5.70
N MET A 152 -25.14 0.93 -6.88
CA MET A 152 -25.79 0.64 -8.17
C MET A 152 -26.17 -0.85 -8.29
N LEU A 153 -25.24 -1.76 -8.04
CA LEU A 153 -25.48 -3.20 -8.18
C LEU A 153 -26.46 -3.71 -7.10
N THR A 154 -26.41 -3.16 -5.90
CA THR A 154 -27.33 -3.49 -4.82
C THR A 154 -28.75 -3.06 -5.16
N ASP A 155 -28.94 -1.87 -5.70
CA ASP A 155 -30.26 -1.36 -6.13
C ASP A 155 -30.82 -2.19 -7.30
N LEU A 156 -29.94 -2.66 -8.17
CA LEU A 156 -30.33 -3.62 -9.23
C LEU A 156 -30.61 -5.04 -8.69
N GLY A 157 -30.60 -5.26 -7.39
CA GLY A 157 -30.95 -6.53 -6.76
C GLY A 157 -29.84 -7.57 -6.73
N PHE A 158 -28.60 -7.21 -7.01
CA PHE A 158 -27.46 -8.12 -6.85
C PHE A 158 -26.95 -8.17 -5.42
N ARG A 159 -26.55 -9.34 -4.98
CA ARG A 159 -25.71 -9.50 -3.79
C ARG A 159 -24.25 -9.29 -4.19
N VAL A 160 -23.70 -8.16 -3.82
CA VAL A 160 -22.30 -7.83 -4.12
C VAL A 160 -21.37 -8.67 -3.26
N VAL A 161 -20.43 -9.39 -3.88
CA VAL A 161 -19.36 -10.14 -3.25
C VAL A 161 -18.05 -9.41 -3.51
N LEU A 162 -17.46 -8.86 -2.46
CA LEU A 162 -16.18 -8.17 -2.57
C LEU A 162 -15.04 -9.19 -2.42
N SER A 163 -14.04 -9.14 -3.29
CA SER A 163 -12.87 -10.01 -3.18
C SER A 163 -12.14 -9.83 -1.82
N PRO A 164 -11.34 -10.79 -1.35
CA PRO A 164 -10.61 -10.70 -0.09
C PRO A 164 -9.72 -9.44 0.00
N ARG A 165 -9.20 -9.15 1.17
CA ARG A 165 -8.16 -8.11 1.33
C ARG A 165 -6.88 -8.59 0.66
N SER A 166 -6.16 -7.64 0.08
CA SER A 166 -4.89 -7.91 -0.58
C SER A 166 -3.82 -8.35 0.41
N ASP A 167 -3.16 -9.42 0.07
CA ASP A 167 -1.95 -9.93 0.69
C ASP A 167 -1.10 -10.64 -0.37
N LYS A 168 0.05 -11.15 0.03
CA LYS A 168 0.96 -11.84 -0.88
C LYS A 168 0.37 -13.16 -1.40
N GLU A 169 -0.33 -13.89 -0.56
CA GLU A 169 -0.96 -15.16 -0.90
C GLU A 169 -2.02 -14.95 -2.01
N LEU A 170 -2.81 -13.89 -1.90
CA LEU A 170 -3.77 -13.52 -2.95
C LEU A 170 -3.08 -13.16 -4.28
N PHE A 171 -1.96 -12.45 -4.23
CA PHE A 171 -1.17 -12.18 -5.43
C PHE A 171 -0.69 -13.47 -6.11
N GLU A 172 -0.17 -14.42 -5.31
CA GLU A 172 0.33 -15.70 -5.79
C GLU A 172 -0.78 -16.54 -6.47
N GLU A 173 -2.04 -16.39 -6.05
CA GLU A 173 -3.18 -17.07 -6.69
C GLU A 173 -3.41 -16.68 -8.16
N GLY A 174 -3.01 -15.48 -8.55
CA GLY A 174 -3.19 -14.98 -9.92
C GLY A 174 -1.94 -15.01 -10.80
N ILE A 175 -0.78 -15.42 -10.25
CA ILE A 175 0.52 -15.22 -10.90
C ILE A 175 0.62 -15.86 -12.28
N GLU A 176 0.04 -17.05 -12.46
CA GLU A 176 0.08 -17.82 -13.72
C GLU A 176 -0.69 -17.13 -14.87
N THR A 177 -1.60 -16.21 -14.54
CA THR A 177 -2.41 -15.51 -15.54
C THR A 177 -1.83 -14.15 -15.93
N ILE A 178 -0.70 -13.73 -15.34
CA ILE A 178 -0.07 -12.43 -15.61
C ILE A 178 0.72 -12.49 -16.93
N PRO A 179 0.33 -11.72 -17.96
CA PRO A 179 0.96 -11.85 -19.28
C PRO A 179 2.31 -11.12 -19.39
N SER A 180 2.64 -10.23 -18.44
CA SER A 180 3.85 -9.41 -18.53
C SER A 180 4.38 -9.02 -17.16
N ASP A 181 5.68 -9.22 -16.96
CA ASP A 181 6.39 -8.81 -15.75
C ASP A 181 6.58 -7.30 -15.66
N THR A 182 6.48 -6.58 -16.78
CA THR A 182 6.77 -5.14 -16.84
C THR A 182 5.62 -4.25 -16.40
N VAL A 183 4.41 -4.79 -16.15
CA VAL A 183 3.29 -4.02 -15.64
C VAL A 183 3.44 -3.76 -14.14
N CYS A 184 2.87 -2.66 -13.65
CA CYS A 184 2.97 -2.27 -12.24
C CYS A 184 2.30 -3.31 -11.30
N TYR A 185 2.85 -3.45 -10.09
CA TYR A 185 2.36 -4.39 -9.09
C TYR A 185 0.87 -4.23 -8.74
N PRO A 186 0.33 -3.00 -8.59
CA PRO A 186 -1.12 -2.82 -8.38
C PRO A 186 -2.01 -3.43 -9.46
N ALA A 187 -1.59 -3.40 -10.71
CA ALA A 187 -2.32 -4.03 -11.79
C ALA A 187 -2.20 -5.57 -11.74
N LYS A 188 -1.01 -6.10 -11.45
CA LYS A 188 -0.81 -7.55 -11.26
C LYS A 188 -1.68 -8.13 -10.15
N MET A 189 -1.92 -7.38 -9.06
CA MET A 189 -2.83 -7.77 -7.98
C MET A 189 -4.24 -8.09 -8.47
N SER A 190 -4.69 -7.47 -9.57
CA SER A 190 -6.03 -7.71 -10.14
C SER A 190 -6.24 -9.18 -10.52
N HIS A 191 -5.20 -9.87 -10.98
CA HIS A 191 -5.27 -11.29 -11.33
C HIS A 191 -5.65 -12.14 -10.12
N GLY A 192 -4.98 -11.96 -8.98
CA GLY A 192 -5.30 -12.68 -7.74
C GLY A 192 -6.72 -12.42 -7.25
N HIS A 193 -7.17 -11.16 -7.31
CA HIS A 193 -8.54 -10.81 -6.91
C HIS A 193 -9.61 -11.44 -7.79
N ILE A 194 -9.41 -11.50 -9.10
CA ILE A 194 -10.34 -12.18 -10.01
C ILE A 194 -10.33 -13.69 -9.76
N MET A 195 -9.15 -14.30 -9.65
CA MET A 195 -9.04 -15.72 -9.36
C MET A 195 -9.70 -16.11 -8.03
N ALA A 196 -9.58 -15.29 -6.99
CA ALA A 196 -10.26 -15.50 -5.72
C ALA A 196 -11.79 -15.46 -5.84
N LEU A 197 -12.35 -14.54 -6.64
CA LEU A 197 -13.80 -14.50 -6.90
C LEU A 197 -14.27 -15.72 -7.68
N ILE A 198 -13.51 -16.17 -8.68
CA ILE A 198 -13.80 -17.39 -9.45
C ILE A 198 -13.79 -18.62 -8.53
N LYS A 199 -12.75 -18.77 -7.70
CA LYS A 199 -12.64 -19.88 -6.72
C LYS A 199 -13.76 -19.89 -5.69
N GLN A 200 -14.32 -18.71 -5.35
CA GLN A 200 -15.50 -18.59 -4.48
C GLN A 200 -16.80 -19.01 -5.19
N GLY A 201 -16.76 -19.29 -6.48
CA GLY A 201 -17.91 -19.70 -7.28
C GLY A 201 -18.87 -18.53 -7.60
N VAL A 202 -18.38 -17.29 -7.61
CA VAL A 202 -19.19 -16.13 -7.96
C VAL A 202 -19.51 -16.14 -9.45
N PRO A 203 -20.80 -16.19 -9.86
CA PRO A 203 -21.17 -16.44 -11.25
C PRO A 203 -20.98 -15.22 -12.17
N ASN A 204 -20.99 -14.01 -11.61
CA ASN A 204 -20.83 -12.77 -12.35
C ASN A 204 -19.71 -11.93 -11.71
N ILE A 205 -18.83 -11.33 -12.50
CA ILE A 205 -17.80 -10.41 -12.03
C ILE A 205 -17.96 -9.08 -12.76
N PHE A 206 -18.04 -7.99 -12.01
CA PHE A 206 -18.12 -6.63 -12.54
C PHE A 206 -16.81 -5.89 -12.31
N TYR A 207 -16.14 -5.55 -13.41
CA TYR A 207 -14.91 -4.76 -13.38
C TYR A 207 -14.82 -3.85 -14.60
N PRO A 208 -15.35 -2.61 -14.53
CA PRO A 208 -15.43 -1.70 -15.66
C PRO A 208 -14.08 -1.12 -16.09
N SER A 209 -13.92 -0.85 -17.37
CA SER A 209 -12.83 -0.07 -17.96
C SER A 209 -13.14 1.42 -17.85
N VAL A 210 -12.62 2.09 -16.83
CA VAL A 210 -12.89 3.51 -16.59
C VAL A 210 -11.87 4.37 -17.34
N LEU A 211 -12.29 5.02 -18.42
CA LEU A 211 -11.43 5.87 -19.24
C LEU A 211 -11.29 7.28 -18.67
N PHE A 212 -12.43 7.84 -18.26
CA PHE A 212 -12.54 9.19 -17.71
C PHE A 212 -13.16 9.13 -16.33
N GLU A 213 -12.53 9.79 -15.38
CA GLU A 213 -13.07 10.04 -14.05
C GLU A 213 -13.98 11.30 -14.05
N GLN A 214 -14.63 11.59 -12.93
CA GLN A 214 -15.29 12.88 -12.74
C GLN A 214 -14.26 14.01 -12.79
N GLU A 215 -14.67 15.17 -13.32
CA GLU A 215 -13.85 16.37 -13.31
C GLU A 215 -13.75 16.93 -11.88
N GLU A 216 -12.53 16.99 -11.33
CA GLU A 216 -12.27 17.49 -9.99
C GLU A 216 -11.63 18.88 -9.99
N GLN A 217 -10.90 19.22 -11.04
CA GLN A 217 -10.18 20.49 -11.21
C GLN A 217 -10.64 21.18 -12.48
N LYS A 218 -11.40 22.26 -12.34
CA LYS A 218 -12.00 23.04 -13.44
C LYS A 218 -11.00 23.53 -14.50
N ASN A 219 -9.74 23.72 -14.12
CA ASN A 219 -8.68 24.22 -15.00
C ASN A 219 -7.85 23.08 -15.62
N ALA A 220 -8.22 21.81 -15.42
CA ALA A 220 -7.56 20.69 -16.09
C ALA A 220 -7.98 20.64 -17.57
N GLN A 221 -7.04 20.30 -18.45
CA GLN A 221 -7.34 20.12 -19.86
C GLN A 221 -8.10 18.81 -20.14
N ASN A 222 -7.96 17.83 -19.25
CA ASN A 222 -8.69 16.58 -19.32
C ASN A 222 -8.70 15.87 -17.94
N HIS A 223 -9.46 14.77 -17.86
CA HIS A 223 -9.62 13.96 -16.64
C HIS A 223 -9.48 12.47 -16.92
N PHE A 224 -8.49 12.13 -17.75
CA PHE A 224 -8.15 10.74 -18.07
C PHE A 224 -7.70 9.95 -16.84
N ASN A 225 -8.02 8.66 -16.89
CA ASN A 225 -7.42 7.69 -15.99
C ASN A 225 -6.05 7.21 -16.51
N CYS A 226 -5.30 6.49 -15.68
CA CYS A 226 -4.08 5.80 -16.10
C CYS A 226 -4.39 4.79 -17.22
N PRO A 227 -3.59 4.71 -18.29
CA PRO A 227 -3.80 3.76 -19.39
C PRO A 227 -3.88 2.30 -18.93
N ILE A 228 -3.14 1.92 -17.88
CA ILE A 228 -3.22 0.57 -17.29
C ILE A 228 -4.59 0.36 -16.65
N VAL A 229 -5.10 1.33 -15.87
CA VAL A 229 -6.44 1.23 -15.26
C VAL A 229 -7.53 1.10 -16.33
N GLN A 230 -7.40 1.86 -17.43
CA GLN A 230 -8.35 1.83 -18.55
C GLN A 230 -8.39 0.46 -19.25
N SER A 231 -7.24 -0.16 -19.48
CA SER A 231 -7.10 -1.35 -20.31
C SER A 231 -7.10 -2.67 -19.54
N TYR A 232 -6.85 -2.63 -18.24
CA TYR A 232 -6.58 -3.84 -17.48
C TYR A 232 -7.77 -4.82 -17.38
N PRO A 233 -9.04 -4.37 -17.34
CA PRO A 233 -10.18 -5.28 -17.47
C PRO A 233 -10.14 -6.13 -18.76
N GLU A 234 -9.69 -5.55 -19.88
CA GLU A 234 -9.51 -6.29 -21.14
C GLU A 234 -8.30 -7.26 -21.08
N VAL A 235 -7.23 -6.88 -20.37
CA VAL A 235 -6.08 -7.77 -20.15
C VAL A 235 -6.53 -9.01 -19.38
N LEU A 236 -7.26 -8.85 -18.28
CA LEU A 236 -7.80 -9.97 -17.49
C LEU A 236 -8.70 -10.88 -18.32
N LYS A 237 -9.62 -10.28 -19.09
CA LYS A 237 -10.53 -11.01 -19.97
C LYS A 237 -9.80 -11.95 -20.93
N ASN A 238 -8.66 -11.50 -21.48
CA ASN A 238 -7.94 -12.24 -22.49
C ASN A 238 -6.88 -13.22 -21.93
N ASN A 239 -6.57 -13.14 -20.62
CA ASN A 239 -5.52 -13.94 -20.01
C ASN A 239 -5.99 -14.86 -18.86
N ILE A 240 -7.28 -14.83 -18.51
CA ILE A 240 -7.88 -15.76 -17.53
C ILE A 240 -8.77 -16.74 -18.29
N ASP A 241 -8.42 -18.01 -18.27
CA ASP A 241 -9.08 -19.05 -19.06
C ASP A 241 -10.56 -19.19 -18.70
N GLU A 242 -10.92 -19.15 -17.43
CA GLU A 242 -12.29 -19.27 -16.94
C GLU A 242 -13.20 -18.15 -17.50
N ILE A 243 -12.65 -16.96 -17.69
CA ILE A 243 -13.38 -15.84 -18.32
C ILE A 243 -13.47 -16.07 -19.82
N ARG A 244 -12.39 -16.45 -20.46
CA ARG A 244 -12.28 -16.62 -21.92
C ARG A 244 -13.16 -17.78 -22.43
N GLU A 245 -13.28 -18.83 -21.62
CA GLU A 245 -14.12 -19.99 -21.90
C GLU A 245 -15.60 -19.79 -21.51
N GLY A 246 -15.95 -18.67 -20.90
CA GLY A 246 -17.31 -18.36 -20.50
C GLY A 246 -17.81 -19.13 -19.28
N GLN A 247 -16.91 -19.61 -18.41
CA GLN A 247 -17.27 -20.28 -17.17
C GLN A 247 -17.81 -19.30 -16.12
N VAL A 248 -17.50 -18.00 -16.26
CA VAL A 248 -17.98 -16.89 -15.43
C VAL A 248 -18.38 -15.71 -16.34
N ASN A 249 -19.50 -15.06 -16.01
CA ASN A 249 -19.91 -13.84 -16.71
C ASN A 249 -19.00 -12.69 -16.28
N TYR A 250 -18.29 -12.10 -17.23
CA TYR A 250 -17.37 -10.99 -16.95
C TYR A 250 -17.88 -9.69 -17.59
N LEU A 251 -18.31 -8.76 -16.73
CA LEU A 251 -18.90 -7.47 -17.12
C LEU A 251 -17.83 -6.38 -16.99
N HIS A 252 -17.32 -5.93 -18.13
CA HIS A 252 -16.23 -4.95 -18.19
C HIS A 252 -16.58 -3.75 -19.12
N PRO A 253 -17.72 -3.06 -18.91
CA PRO A 253 -18.11 -1.96 -19.78
C PRO A 253 -17.08 -0.84 -19.79
N PHE A 254 -16.95 -0.17 -20.96
CA PHE A 254 -16.17 1.06 -21.07
C PHE A 254 -16.97 2.22 -20.46
N ILE A 255 -16.37 2.95 -19.52
CA ILE A 255 -17.04 3.93 -18.69
C ILE A 255 -16.37 5.30 -18.78
N ASN A 256 -17.22 6.33 -18.91
CA ASN A 256 -16.88 7.73 -18.66
C ASN A 256 -17.69 8.23 -17.49
N LEU A 257 -17.06 8.42 -16.32
CA LEU A 257 -17.75 8.86 -15.09
C LEU A 257 -18.19 10.33 -15.13
N ALA A 258 -17.72 11.13 -16.09
CA ALA A 258 -18.23 12.47 -16.31
C ALA A 258 -19.59 12.49 -17.05
N ASN A 259 -20.08 11.32 -17.51
CA ASN A 259 -21.34 11.19 -18.21
C ASN A 259 -22.19 10.09 -17.58
N PRO A 260 -22.99 10.38 -16.52
CA PRO A 260 -23.82 9.39 -15.83
C PRO A 260 -24.83 8.67 -16.73
N GLU A 261 -25.41 9.37 -17.71
CA GLU A 261 -26.32 8.75 -18.67
C GLU A 261 -25.62 7.70 -19.53
N GLY A 262 -24.41 8.02 -20.01
CA GLY A 262 -23.54 7.08 -20.75
C GLY A 262 -23.12 5.88 -19.90
N VAL A 263 -22.87 6.09 -18.60
CA VAL A 263 -22.63 5.01 -17.64
C VAL A 263 -23.81 4.06 -17.60
N ALA A 264 -25.03 4.57 -17.43
CA ALA A 264 -26.25 3.76 -17.37
C ALA A 264 -26.47 2.95 -18.66
N VAL A 265 -26.28 3.57 -19.82
CA VAL A 265 -26.41 2.90 -21.13
C VAL A 265 -25.40 1.76 -21.28
N ASN A 266 -24.14 2.00 -20.92
CA ASN A 266 -23.08 0.99 -21.07
C ASN A 266 -23.21 -0.15 -20.06
N VAL A 267 -23.60 0.14 -18.83
CA VAL A 267 -23.92 -0.88 -17.83
C VAL A 267 -25.12 -1.72 -18.25
N HIS A 268 -26.19 -1.08 -18.72
CA HIS A 268 -27.38 -1.78 -19.25
C HIS A 268 -26.99 -2.75 -20.38
N LYS A 269 -26.21 -2.28 -21.36
CA LYS A 269 -25.71 -3.12 -22.47
C LYS A 269 -24.87 -4.30 -21.95
N ALA A 270 -23.99 -4.07 -20.97
CA ALA A 270 -23.14 -5.13 -20.43
C ALA A 270 -23.96 -6.20 -19.70
N LEU A 271 -24.96 -5.80 -18.91
CA LEU A 271 -25.85 -6.71 -18.20
C LEU A 271 -26.71 -7.54 -19.18
N THR A 272 -27.33 -6.89 -20.15
CA THR A 272 -28.19 -7.56 -21.15
C THR A 272 -27.41 -8.49 -22.07
N ALA A 273 -26.16 -8.17 -22.40
CA ALA A 273 -25.28 -9.03 -23.18
C ALA A 273 -24.94 -10.36 -22.46
N GLN A 274 -25.01 -10.38 -21.14
CA GLN A 274 -24.87 -11.58 -20.30
C GLN A 274 -26.20 -12.26 -19.96
N GLY A 275 -27.30 -11.87 -20.66
CA GLY A 275 -28.62 -12.44 -20.45
C GLY A 275 -29.30 -11.99 -19.14
N ILE A 276 -28.79 -10.97 -18.47
CA ILE A 276 -29.37 -10.44 -17.23
C ILE A 276 -30.47 -9.44 -17.57
N SER A 277 -31.70 -9.75 -17.18
CA SER A 277 -32.86 -8.92 -17.47
C SER A 277 -32.89 -7.68 -16.56
N VAL A 278 -32.71 -6.51 -17.16
CA VAL A 278 -32.82 -5.18 -16.54
C VAL A 278 -33.44 -4.20 -17.56
N ASN A 279 -34.16 -3.19 -17.11
CA ASN A 279 -34.56 -2.10 -17.99
C ASN A 279 -33.66 -0.87 -17.82
N LEU A 280 -33.56 -0.05 -18.85
CA LEU A 280 -32.66 1.10 -18.84
C LEU A 280 -32.99 2.12 -17.75
N THR A 281 -34.29 2.37 -17.51
CA THR A 281 -34.75 3.33 -16.49
C THR A 281 -34.36 2.88 -15.08
N GLU A 282 -34.45 1.58 -14.81
CA GLU A 282 -33.99 0.99 -13.54
C GLU A 282 -32.44 1.20 -13.37
N VAL A 283 -31.67 0.95 -14.43
CA VAL A 283 -30.22 1.17 -14.40
C VAL A 283 -29.89 2.66 -14.24
N GLN A 284 -30.61 3.56 -14.89
CA GLN A 284 -30.43 5.01 -14.74
C GLN A 284 -30.64 5.46 -13.29
N ALA A 285 -31.72 5.00 -12.64
CA ALA A 285 -31.99 5.32 -11.24
C ALA A 285 -30.92 4.78 -10.30
N ALA A 286 -30.47 3.53 -10.52
CA ALA A 286 -29.44 2.90 -9.72
C ALA A 286 -28.06 3.58 -9.89
N VAL A 287 -27.71 4.00 -11.10
CA VAL A 287 -26.48 4.77 -11.39
C VAL A 287 -26.53 6.12 -10.70
N GLN A 288 -27.64 6.84 -10.79
CA GLN A 288 -27.81 8.14 -10.12
C GLN A 288 -27.60 8.03 -8.61
N HIS A 289 -28.26 7.06 -7.97
CA HIS A 289 -28.10 6.81 -6.53
C HIS A 289 -26.65 6.40 -6.18
N GLY A 290 -26.00 5.63 -7.05
CA GLY A 290 -24.59 5.27 -6.89
C GLY A 290 -23.67 6.49 -6.88
N PHE A 291 -23.88 7.47 -7.77
CA PHE A 291 -23.14 8.73 -7.78
C PHE A 291 -23.37 9.55 -6.50
N GLU A 292 -24.62 9.66 -6.06
CA GLU A 292 -24.97 10.35 -4.81
C GLU A 292 -24.26 9.75 -3.59
N GLU A 293 -24.16 8.43 -3.55
CA GLU A 293 -23.46 7.74 -2.44
C GLU A 293 -21.94 7.93 -2.52
N MET A 294 -21.38 7.97 -3.74
CA MET A 294 -19.96 8.28 -3.93
C MET A 294 -19.64 9.73 -3.51
N ASP A 295 -20.51 10.68 -3.83
CA ASP A 295 -20.35 12.08 -3.43
C ASP A 295 -20.45 12.25 -1.90
N LYS A 296 -21.39 11.57 -1.25
CA LYS A 296 -21.47 11.51 0.23
C LYS A 296 -20.18 10.95 0.86
N PHE A 297 -19.61 9.91 0.26
CA PHE A 297 -18.36 9.33 0.73
C PHE A 297 -17.20 10.34 0.61
N LYS A 298 -17.07 11.02 -0.54
CA LYS A 298 -16.04 12.05 -0.75
C LYS A 298 -16.19 13.22 0.22
N GLU A 299 -17.41 13.68 0.43
CA GLU A 299 -17.72 14.78 1.35
C GLU A 299 -17.41 14.42 2.81
N ASP A 300 -17.79 13.22 3.28
CA ASP A 300 -17.46 12.74 4.63
C ASP A 300 -15.93 12.74 4.88
N LEU A 301 -15.15 12.33 3.88
CA LEU A 301 -13.69 12.34 3.98
C LEU A 301 -13.11 13.76 4.04
N ARG A 302 -13.63 14.69 3.22
CA ARG A 302 -13.23 16.10 3.18
C ARG A 302 -13.52 16.80 4.51
N LEU A 303 -14.75 16.67 5.01
CA LEU A 303 -15.14 17.23 6.32
C LEU A 303 -14.25 16.70 7.44
N LYS A 304 -13.94 15.40 7.41
CA LYS A 304 -13.05 14.81 8.43
C LYS A 304 -11.62 15.34 8.36
N ALA A 305 -11.13 15.63 7.16
CA ALA A 305 -9.82 16.24 6.97
C ALA A 305 -9.81 17.72 7.40
N GLU A 306 -10.85 18.48 7.14
CA GLU A 306 -10.96 19.87 7.55
C GLU A 306 -11.00 20.01 9.08
N GLU A 307 -11.77 19.14 9.78
CA GLU A 307 -11.73 19.06 11.25
C GLU A 307 -10.31 18.81 11.76
N LEU A 308 -9.61 17.84 11.14
CA LEU A 308 -8.25 17.49 11.52
C LEU A 308 -7.26 18.63 11.24
N LEU A 309 -7.39 19.32 10.10
CA LEU A 309 -6.55 20.47 9.77
C LEU A 309 -6.73 21.62 10.77
N MET A 310 -7.96 21.89 11.20
CA MET A 310 -8.22 22.88 12.26
C MET A 310 -7.51 22.49 13.55
N GLN A 311 -7.61 21.24 13.99
CA GLN A 311 -6.93 20.73 15.18
C GLN A 311 -5.41 20.84 15.06
N ILE A 312 -4.81 20.42 13.93
CA ILE A 312 -3.38 20.51 13.65
C ILE A 312 -2.87 21.95 13.76
N ASN A 313 -3.60 22.89 13.16
CA ASN A 313 -3.21 24.29 13.16
C ASN A 313 -3.34 24.92 14.55
N LEU A 314 -4.42 24.64 15.28
CA LEU A 314 -4.65 25.17 16.63
C LEU A 314 -3.58 24.66 17.62
N ASN A 315 -3.22 23.39 17.54
CA ASN A 315 -2.27 22.77 18.46
C ASN A 315 -0.80 22.89 17.98
N ASN A 316 -0.56 23.51 16.82
CA ASN A 316 0.73 23.54 16.14
C ASN A 316 1.36 22.15 16.00
N GLU A 317 0.53 21.12 15.73
CA GLU A 317 0.95 19.76 15.46
C GLU A 317 1.45 19.62 14.01
N LYS A 318 2.03 18.48 13.68
CA LYS A 318 2.51 18.16 12.32
C LYS A 318 1.72 17.01 11.72
N ALA A 319 1.58 17.05 10.38
CA ALA A 319 0.95 15.99 9.63
C ALA A 319 1.64 15.73 8.29
N ILE A 320 1.53 14.50 7.84
CA ILE A 320 1.94 14.07 6.50
C ILE A 320 0.68 13.95 5.63
N VAL A 321 0.71 14.57 4.47
CA VAL A 321 -0.23 14.29 3.38
C VAL A 321 0.38 13.14 2.57
N LEU A 322 -0.18 11.94 2.75
CA LEU A 322 0.25 10.77 2.03
C LEU A 322 -0.46 10.73 0.69
N ALA A 323 0.25 11.17 -0.34
CA ALA A 323 -0.28 11.40 -1.67
C ALA A 323 0.00 10.22 -2.61
N GLY A 324 -0.98 9.83 -3.41
CA GLY A 324 -0.83 8.71 -4.32
C GLY A 324 -2.00 8.54 -5.28
N ARG A 325 -2.10 7.36 -5.84
CA ARG A 325 -3.25 6.91 -6.62
C ARG A 325 -4.24 6.20 -5.70
N PRO A 326 -5.52 6.02 -6.07
CA PRO A 326 -6.49 5.31 -5.24
C PRO A 326 -6.00 3.97 -4.69
N TYR A 327 -5.31 3.18 -5.50
CA TYR A 327 -4.80 1.87 -5.13
C TYR A 327 -3.64 1.90 -4.10
N HIS A 328 -3.04 3.05 -3.78
CA HIS A 328 -2.09 3.15 -2.67
C HIS A 328 -2.77 3.05 -1.29
N LEU A 329 -4.11 2.96 -1.27
CA LEU A 329 -4.89 2.60 -0.10
C LEU A 329 -4.83 1.09 0.20
N ASP A 330 -4.48 0.28 -0.79
CA ASP A 330 -4.37 -1.19 -0.67
C ASP A 330 -3.30 -1.57 0.37
N PRO A 331 -3.61 -2.45 1.34
CA PRO A 331 -2.68 -2.79 2.41
C PRO A 331 -1.42 -3.51 1.94
N GLU A 332 -1.49 -4.31 0.86
CA GLU A 332 -0.31 -4.97 0.30
C GLU A 332 0.58 -3.99 -0.47
N ILE A 333 -0.02 -2.98 -1.13
CA ILE A 333 0.71 -1.93 -1.85
C ILE A 333 1.27 -0.88 -0.89
N ASN A 334 0.49 -0.51 0.14
CA ASN A 334 0.84 0.52 1.12
C ASN A 334 1.90 0.06 2.13
N HIS A 335 1.97 -1.25 2.42
CA HIS A 335 2.89 -1.83 3.39
C HIS A 335 2.81 -1.24 4.82
N GLY A 336 1.69 -0.62 5.19
CA GLY A 336 1.51 -0.01 6.51
C GLY A 336 2.23 1.31 6.72
N ILE A 337 2.63 2.02 5.66
CA ILE A 337 3.34 3.32 5.73
C ILE A 337 2.57 4.32 6.60
N ALA A 338 1.24 4.42 6.44
CA ALA A 338 0.42 5.34 7.22
C ALA A 338 0.46 5.02 8.74
N ASP A 339 0.52 3.74 9.11
CA ASP A 339 0.66 3.33 10.50
C ASP A 339 2.03 3.68 11.08
N ILE A 340 3.09 3.53 10.29
CA ILE A 340 4.46 3.94 10.67
C ILE A 340 4.48 5.44 10.97
N ILE A 341 3.93 6.27 10.07
CA ILE A 341 3.88 7.72 10.24
C ILE A 341 3.14 8.11 11.54
N THR A 342 2.01 7.45 11.82
CA THR A 342 1.26 7.76 13.05
C THR A 342 1.98 7.30 14.33
N GLN A 343 2.77 6.23 14.26
CA GLN A 343 3.63 5.77 15.36
C GLN A 343 4.76 6.77 15.66
N GLU A 344 5.27 7.46 14.64
CA GLU A 344 6.23 8.55 14.81
C GLU A 344 5.62 9.82 15.41
N GLY A 345 4.32 9.84 15.68
CA GLY A 345 3.62 10.94 16.33
C GLY A 345 3.12 12.01 15.37
N LEU A 346 2.92 11.67 14.09
CA LEU A 346 2.40 12.55 13.05
C LEU A 346 0.99 12.12 12.63
N HIS A 347 0.13 13.08 12.32
CA HIS A 347 -1.15 12.78 11.67
C HIS A 347 -0.95 12.43 10.20
N VAL A 348 -1.86 11.64 9.65
CA VAL A 348 -1.85 11.30 8.21
C VAL A 348 -3.16 11.74 7.57
N LEU A 349 -3.03 12.55 6.52
CA LEU A 349 -4.08 12.98 5.60
C LEU A 349 -3.88 12.27 4.25
N THR A 350 -4.93 12.19 3.45
CA THR A 350 -4.85 11.72 2.06
C THR A 350 -4.96 12.91 1.10
N GLU A 351 -4.43 12.79 -0.12
CA GLU A 351 -4.46 13.88 -1.09
C GLU A 351 -5.88 14.30 -1.47
N ASP A 352 -6.81 13.34 -1.62
CA ASP A 352 -8.20 13.59 -1.99
C ASP A 352 -9.02 14.24 -0.86
N SER A 353 -8.55 14.10 0.37
CA SER A 353 -9.20 14.70 1.53
C SER A 353 -8.98 16.22 1.62
N ILE A 354 -7.95 16.76 0.94
CA ILE A 354 -7.58 18.18 1.02
C ILE A 354 -7.47 18.89 -0.34
N SER A 355 -7.44 18.16 -1.46
CA SER A 355 -7.20 18.74 -2.79
C SER A 355 -8.24 19.77 -3.21
N HIS A 356 -9.47 19.69 -2.70
CA HIS A 356 -10.54 20.64 -2.94
C HIS A 356 -10.29 22.04 -2.34
N LEU A 357 -9.34 22.14 -1.40
CA LEU A 357 -8.98 23.41 -0.75
C LEU A 357 -8.05 24.30 -1.59
N ALA A 358 -7.60 23.85 -2.75
CA ALA A 358 -6.77 24.63 -3.65
C ALA A 358 -7.08 24.34 -5.12
N GLU A 359 -6.94 25.38 -5.93
CA GLU A 359 -6.98 25.27 -7.38
C GLU A 359 -5.56 25.10 -7.95
N VAL A 360 -5.48 24.38 -9.06
CA VAL A 360 -4.23 24.17 -9.80
C VAL A 360 -4.11 25.22 -10.87
N SER A 361 -2.99 25.98 -10.87
CA SER A 361 -2.68 26.98 -11.90
C SER A 361 -1.17 27.01 -12.18
N GLY A 362 -0.80 27.56 -13.35
CA GLY A 362 0.60 27.83 -13.70
C GLY A 362 1.45 26.57 -13.94
N LEU A 363 0.85 25.42 -14.22
CA LEU A 363 1.59 24.20 -14.56
C LEU A 363 2.34 24.39 -15.90
N ARG A 364 3.57 23.85 -15.95
CA ARG A 364 4.41 23.81 -17.17
C ARG A 364 4.15 22.57 -18.02
N VAL A 365 3.25 21.69 -17.59
CA VAL A 365 2.89 20.43 -18.21
C VAL A 365 1.41 20.39 -18.53
N VAL A 366 1.02 19.58 -19.50
CA VAL A 366 -0.40 19.33 -19.81
C VAL A 366 -1.05 18.64 -18.62
N ASN A 367 -2.09 19.26 -18.07
CA ASN A 367 -2.85 18.71 -16.93
C ASN A 367 -4.03 17.89 -17.44
N GLN A 368 -3.80 16.62 -17.76
CA GLN A 368 -4.80 15.76 -18.41
C GLN A 368 -5.18 14.49 -17.60
N TRP A 369 -4.45 14.21 -16.52
CA TRP A 369 -4.66 13.02 -15.69
C TRP A 369 -5.32 13.42 -14.39
N VAL A 370 -6.52 12.90 -14.12
CA VAL A 370 -7.31 13.32 -12.93
C VAL A 370 -6.53 13.23 -11.63
N TYR A 371 -5.84 12.12 -11.39
CA TYR A 371 -5.11 11.93 -10.15
C TYR A 371 -3.83 12.77 -10.05
N HIS A 372 -3.18 13.13 -11.16
CA HIS A 372 -2.10 14.13 -11.14
C HIS A 372 -2.64 15.52 -10.80
N SER A 373 -3.77 15.92 -11.38
CA SER A 373 -4.44 17.19 -11.03
C SER A 373 -4.71 17.28 -9.54
N ARG A 374 -5.21 16.20 -8.94
CA ARG A 374 -5.44 16.07 -7.50
C ARG A 374 -4.15 16.20 -6.69
N LEU A 375 -3.06 15.53 -7.11
CA LEU A 375 -1.76 15.64 -6.45
C LEU A 375 -1.20 17.06 -6.49
N TYR A 376 -1.32 17.77 -7.61
CA TYR A 376 -0.90 19.18 -7.73
C TYR A 376 -1.71 20.09 -6.81
N ALA A 377 -3.04 19.86 -6.71
CA ALA A 377 -3.89 20.62 -5.79
C ALA A 377 -3.51 20.37 -4.33
N ALA A 378 -3.32 19.12 -3.94
CA ALA A 378 -2.87 18.77 -2.59
C ALA A 378 -1.49 19.39 -2.27
N ALA A 379 -0.54 19.34 -3.21
CA ALA A 379 0.76 19.97 -3.05
C ALA A 379 0.63 21.52 -2.85
N ASN A 380 -0.29 22.17 -3.57
CA ASN A 380 -0.56 23.59 -3.39
C ASN A 380 -1.12 23.92 -2.00
N VAL A 381 -1.96 23.04 -1.42
CA VAL A 381 -2.41 23.17 -0.02
C VAL A 381 -1.24 23.05 0.95
N VAL A 382 -0.40 22.03 0.77
CA VAL A 382 0.77 21.78 1.63
C VAL A 382 1.76 22.94 1.60
N CYS A 383 2.07 23.49 0.43
CA CYS A 383 2.98 24.62 0.30
C CYS A 383 2.52 25.88 1.08
N LYS A 384 1.22 26.00 1.36
CA LYS A 384 0.63 27.14 2.09
C LYS A 384 0.48 26.89 3.59
N ASN A 385 0.75 25.67 4.07
CA ASN A 385 0.58 25.31 5.46
C ASN A 385 1.87 24.71 6.04
N LYS A 386 2.55 25.49 6.91
CA LYS A 386 3.82 25.10 7.56
C LYS A 386 3.75 23.82 8.43
N ASN A 387 2.55 23.37 8.76
CA ASN A 387 2.32 22.21 9.59
C ASN A 387 2.15 20.92 8.78
N LEU A 388 2.14 21.02 7.45
CA LEU A 388 1.97 19.90 6.54
C LEU A 388 3.25 19.62 5.74
N GLU A 389 3.52 18.36 5.52
CA GLU A 389 4.54 17.85 4.58
C GLU A 389 3.87 16.85 3.64
N LEU A 390 4.32 16.80 2.38
CA LEU A 390 3.78 15.88 1.38
C LEU A 390 4.76 14.74 1.14
N VAL A 391 4.25 13.51 1.24
CA VAL A 391 4.98 12.30 0.85
C VAL A 391 4.22 11.61 -0.27
N GLN A 392 4.83 11.51 -1.43
CA GLN A 392 4.22 10.87 -2.59
C GLN A 392 4.57 9.39 -2.67
N LEU A 393 3.56 8.54 -2.80
CA LEU A 393 3.70 7.13 -3.10
C LEU A 393 3.66 6.90 -4.61
N ASN A 394 4.61 6.14 -5.10
CA ASN A 394 4.70 5.74 -6.49
C ASN A 394 4.80 4.23 -6.62
N SER A 395 4.05 3.67 -7.57
CA SER A 395 4.22 2.30 -8.04
C SER A 395 4.73 2.36 -9.46
N PHE A 396 5.94 1.82 -9.71
CA PHE A 396 6.59 1.93 -11.02
C PHE A 396 6.93 3.39 -11.35
N GLY A 397 6.74 3.87 -12.56
CA GLY A 397 7.08 5.23 -12.99
C GLY A 397 5.89 6.18 -13.13
N CYS A 398 4.80 5.98 -12.38
CA CYS A 398 3.54 6.71 -12.56
C CYS A 398 3.37 7.95 -11.65
N GLY A 399 4.48 8.56 -11.23
CA GLY A 399 4.52 9.77 -10.42
C GLY A 399 4.50 11.05 -11.24
#